data_865319ad293350549f957219bd9bb1e9
#
_entry.id   865319ad293350549f957219bd9bb1e9
#
_cell.length_a   1.000
_cell.length_b   1.000
_cell.length_c   1.000
_cell.angle_alpha   90.00
_cell.angle_beta   90.00
_cell.angle_gamma   90.00
#
_symmetry.space_group_name_H-M   'P 1'
#
loop_
_entity.id
_entity.type
_entity.pdbx_description
1 polymer ?
#
loop_
_entity_poly.entity_id
_entity_poly.type
_entity_poly.pdbx_seq_one_letter_code
_entity_poly.pdbx_strand_id
1 'polypeptide(L)'
;KLISIYILKVWVYKMSVNKKFKILIYPGLHARPGSEFVKLCQSYQSSVTINVDDKTANGKSLLSLFKIEPKQFSEIEIVIEGDDEIELMNKLELWETEAYNNKEDFDNDQVSEETLKAFEVISDNE
;
A
#
# COMPACT_ATOMS: atom_id res chain seq x y z
N LYS A 1 32.30 -2.46 21.47
CA LYS A 1 31.79 -3.78 21.11
C LYS A 1 30.38 -3.98 21.59
N LEU A 2 30.07 -3.62 22.82
CA LEU A 2 28.71 -3.56 23.29
C LEU A 2 27.90 -2.54 22.47
N ILE A 3 28.53 -1.43 22.14
CA ILE A 3 27.93 -0.39 21.29
C ILE A 3 27.62 -0.94 19.90
N SER A 4 28.50 -1.75 19.33
CA SER A 4 28.29 -2.36 18.01
C SER A 4 27.09 -3.29 18.02
N ILE A 5 26.96 -4.11 19.07
CA ILE A 5 25.82 -5.03 19.24
C ILE A 5 24.53 -4.24 19.42
N TYR A 6 24.58 -3.17 20.21
CA TYR A 6 23.43 -2.31 20.43
C TYR A 6 22.97 -1.63 19.15
N ILE A 7 23.90 -1.08 18.38
CA ILE A 7 23.61 -0.44 17.10
C ILE A 7 22.99 -1.45 16.13
N LEU A 8 23.51 -2.67 16.09
CA LEU A 8 22.99 -3.71 15.22
C LEU A 8 21.55 -4.07 15.59
N LYS A 9 21.25 -4.19 16.89
CA LYS A 9 19.88 -4.47 17.36
C LYS A 9 18.93 -3.33 17.02
N VAL A 10 19.34 -2.10 17.21
CA VAL A 10 18.53 -0.93 16.87
C VAL A 10 18.27 -0.90 15.38
N TRP A 11 19.26 -1.24 14.59
CA TRP A 11 19.14 -1.27 13.13
C TRP A 11 18.16 -2.36 12.70
N VAL A 12 18.21 -3.54 13.30
CA VAL A 12 17.28 -4.63 13.02
C VAL A 12 15.84 -4.23 13.37
N TYR A 13 15.64 -3.55 14.50
CA TYR A 13 14.31 -3.07 14.87
C TYR A 13 13.77 -2.02 13.93
N LYS A 14 14.64 -1.37 13.17
CA LYS A 14 14.24 -0.38 12.17
C LYS A 14 14.16 -0.95 10.75
N MET A 15 14.19 -2.27 10.60
CA MET A 15 14.04 -2.93 9.29
C MET A 15 12.58 -3.09 8.90
N SER A 16 11.77 -2.09 9.22
CA SER A 16 10.43 -1.96 8.69
C SER A 16 10.16 -0.49 8.44
N VAL A 17 9.39 -0.21 7.41
CA VAL A 17 8.94 1.14 7.12
C VAL A 17 7.42 1.14 7.12
N ASN A 18 6.84 2.23 7.62
CA ASN A 18 5.41 2.40 7.53
C ASN A 18 5.06 3.82 7.11
N LYS A 19 3.98 3.93 6.37
CA LYS A 19 3.43 5.22 5.94
C LYS A 19 1.93 5.14 5.93
N LYS A 20 1.31 6.29 6.17
CA LYS A 20 -0.13 6.42 6.04
C LYS A 20 -0.46 7.08 4.72
N PHE A 21 -1.44 6.52 4.04
CA PHE A 21 -1.88 6.96 2.73
C PHE A 21 -3.38 7.18 2.70
N LYS A 22 -3.81 8.12 1.87
CA LYS A 22 -5.20 8.22 1.47
C LYS A 22 -5.34 7.57 0.10
N ILE A 23 -6.36 6.74 -0.07
CA ILE A 23 -6.66 6.13 -1.36
C ILE A 23 -7.39 7.15 -2.24
N LEU A 24 -6.87 7.42 -3.42
CA LEU A 24 -7.40 8.46 -4.30
C LEU A 24 -8.34 7.93 -5.38
N ILE A 25 -8.28 6.64 -5.70
CA ILE A 25 -9.00 6.03 -6.81
C ILE A 25 -10.31 5.39 -6.38
N TYR A 26 -11.28 5.36 -7.28
CA TYR A 26 -12.59 4.75 -7.03
C TYR A 26 -12.66 3.35 -7.65
N PRO A 27 -13.25 2.38 -6.98
CA PRO A 27 -13.89 2.42 -5.65
C PRO A 27 -12.91 2.24 -4.48
N GLY A 28 -11.63 2.14 -4.76
CA GLY A 28 -10.57 1.89 -3.79
C GLY A 28 -9.70 0.74 -4.27
N LEU A 29 -9.10 0.00 -3.34
CA LEU A 29 -8.28 -1.15 -3.69
C LEU A 29 -9.17 -2.38 -3.92
N HIS A 30 -10.03 -2.28 -4.93
CA HIS A 30 -10.96 -3.32 -5.34
C HIS A 30 -10.70 -3.72 -6.78
N ALA A 31 -11.20 -4.88 -7.18
CA ALA A 31 -11.16 -5.35 -8.56
C ALA A 31 -9.76 -5.21 -9.15
N ARG A 32 -9.64 -4.55 -10.29
CA ARG A 32 -8.37 -4.42 -11.02
C ARG A 32 -7.28 -3.69 -10.24
N PRO A 33 -7.53 -2.52 -9.65
CA PRO A 33 -6.49 -1.87 -8.84
C PRO A 33 -6.02 -2.72 -7.66
N GLY A 34 -6.94 -3.41 -6.99
CA GLY A 34 -6.58 -4.32 -5.90
C GLY A 34 -5.70 -5.46 -6.36
N SER A 35 -6.03 -6.04 -7.51
CA SER A 35 -5.24 -7.11 -8.11
C SER A 35 -3.84 -6.63 -8.51
N GLU A 36 -3.75 -5.46 -9.11
CA GLU A 36 -2.46 -4.87 -9.50
C GLU A 36 -1.60 -4.53 -8.29
N PHE A 37 -2.22 -4.01 -7.23
CA PHE A 37 -1.54 -3.73 -5.98
C PHE A 37 -0.90 -5.00 -5.40
N VAL A 38 -1.68 -6.08 -5.33
CA VAL A 38 -1.18 -7.36 -4.81
C VAL A 38 -0.05 -7.90 -5.66
N LYS A 39 -0.16 -7.84 -6.97
CA LYS A 39 0.91 -8.28 -7.87
C LYS A 39 2.18 -7.48 -7.68
N LEU A 40 2.05 -6.17 -7.51
CA LEU A 40 3.20 -5.32 -7.26
C LEU A 40 3.89 -5.72 -5.95
N CYS A 41 3.13 -5.91 -4.88
CA CYS A 41 3.67 -6.33 -3.61
C CYS A 41 4.33 -7.71 -3.70
N GLN A 42 3.73 -8.64 -4.46
CA GLN A 42 4.29 -9.98 -4.65
C GLN A 42 5.60 -9.98 -5.41
N SER A 43 5.88 -8.93 -6.18
CA SER A 43 7.14 -8.84 -6.94
C SER A 43 8.33 -8.47 -6.06
N TYR A 44 8.11 -8.16 -4.80
CA TYR A 44 9.15 -7.84 -3.82
C TYR A 44 9.21 -8.92 -2.76
N GLN A 45 10.35 -9.02 -2.07
CA GLN A 45 10.55 -10.03 -1.04
C GLN A 45 9.96 -9.62 0.31
N SER A 46 9.90 -8.32 0.57
CA SER A 46 9.40 -7.80 1.84
C SER A 46 7.96 -8.20 2.08
N SER A 47 7.60 -8.39 3.36
CA SER A 47 6.22 -8.58 3.74
C SER A 47 5.48 -7.24 3.71
N VAL A 48 4.19 -7.28 3.43
CA VAL A 48 3.35 -6.08 3.34
C VAL A 48 2.11 -6.29 4.18
N THR A 49 1.89 -5.40 5.13
CA THR A 49 0.71 -5.40 5.99
C THR A 49 -0.05 -4.11 5.75
N ILE A 50 -1.37 -4.21 5.60
CA ILE A 50 -2.25 -3.06 5.41
C ILE A 50 -3.19 -2.99 6.59
N ASN A 51 -3.22 -1.85 7.24
CA ASN A 51 -4.12 -1.58 8.36
C ASN A 51 -5.14 -0.52 7.96
N VAL A 52 -6.41 -0.84 8.15
CA VAL A 52 -7.54 0.07 7.92
C VAL A 52 -8.40 0.03 9.17
N ASP A 53 -8.42 1.13 9.92
CA ASP A 53 -9.09 1.18 11.23
C ASP A 53 -8.55 0.07 12.14
N ASP A 54 -9.41 -0.85 12.58
CA ASP A 54 -9.01 -1.99 13.43
C ASP A 54 -8.80 -3.28 12.62
N LYS A 55 -8.82 -3.19 11.29
CA LYS A 55 -8.68 -4.35 10.41
C LYS A 55 -7.29 -4.41 9.82
N THR A 56 -6.78 -5.62 9.64
CA THR A 56 -5.45 -5.88 9.10
C THR A 56 -5.54 -6.87 7.96
N ALA A 57 -4.77 -6.62 6.90
CA ALA A 57 -4.68 -7.51 5.75
C ALA A 57 -3.24 -7.73 5.34
N ASN A 58 -3.00 -8.86 4.66
CA ASN A 58 -1.75 -9.15 4.00
C ASN A 58 -1.79 -8.55 2.58
N GLY A 59 -0.91 -7.59 2.32
CA GLY A 59 -0.86 -6.92 1.01
C GLY A 59 -0.47 -7.82 -0.15
N LYS A 60 0.01 -9.03 0.12
CA LYS A 60 0.34 -10.01 -0.91
C LYS A 60 -0.76 -11.04 -1.15
N SER A 61 -1.91 -10.87 -0.51
CA SER A 61 -3.06 -11.77 -0.64
C SER A 61 -4.27 -10.98 -1.08
N LEU A 62 -4.77 -11.27 -2.28
CA LEU A 62 -5.95 -10.62 -2.83
C LEU A 62 -7.18 -10.87 -1.97
N LEU A 63 -7.34 -12.11 -1.50
CA LEU A 63 -8.46 -12.45 -0.64
C LEU A 63 -8.42 -11.69 0.69
N SER A 64 -7.23 -11.57 1.27
CA SER A 64 -7.03 -10.81 2.51
C SER A 64 -7.39 -9.34 2.31
N LEU A 65 -6.92 -8.76 1.21
CA LEU A 65 -7.19 -7.35 0.88
C LEU A 65 -8.68 -7.10 0.71
N PHE A 66 -9.39 -7.97 0.02
CA PHE A 66 -10.82 -7.82 -0.22
C PHE A 66 -11.64 -7.87 1.07
N LYS A 67 -11.17 -8.58 2.08
CA LYS A 67 -11.89 -8.69 3.36
C LYS A 67 -11.93 -7.37 4.12
N ILE A 68 -10.94 -6.51 3.95
CA ILE A 68 -10.93 -5.21 4.65
C ILE A 68 -11.55 -4.09 3.82
N GLU A 69 -11.85 -4.34 2.55
CA GLU A 69 -12.53 -3.40 1.65
C GLU A 69 -12.00 -1.96 1.70
N PRO A 70 -10.73 -1.75 1.31
CA PRO A 70 -10.17 -0.39 1.36
C PRO A 70 -10.82 0.50 0.29
N LYS A 71 -11.57 1.50 0.74
CA LYS A 71 -12.41 2.35 -0.12
C LYS A 71 -11.70 3.64 -0.52
N GLN A 72 -12.21 4.28 -1.57
CA GLN A 72 -11.76 5.61 -1.95
C GLN A 72 -11.85 6.57 -0.78
N PHE A 73 -10.83 7.39 -0.62
CA PHE A 73 -10.66 8.41 0.41
C PHE A 73 -10.48 7.88 1.82
N SER A 74 -10.46 6.57 2.01
CA SER A 74 -10.09 6.02 3.30
C SER A 74 -8.59 6.16 3.53
N GLU A 75 -8.22 6.27 4.80
CA GLU A 75 -6.82 6.31 5.22
C GLU A 75 -6.38 4.91 5.58
N ILE A 76 -5.25 4.50 5.05
CA ILE A 76 -4.67 3.20 5.32
C ILE A 76 -3.23 3.38 5.79
N GLU A 77 -2.76 2.43 6.59
CA GLU A 77 -1.35 2.34 6.93
C GLU A 77 -0.76 1.15 6.20
N ILE A 78 0.35 1.36 5.51
CA ILE A 78 1.08 0.29 4.85
C ILE A 78 2.39 0.10 5.60
N VAL A 79 2.61 -1.13 6.09
CA VAL A 79 3.83 -1.52 6.81
C VAL A 79 4.57 -2.53 5.95
N ILE A 80 5.81 -2.22 5.61
CA ILE A 80 6.65 -3.07 4.77
C ILE A 80 7.89 -3.46 5.55
N GLU A 81 8.20 -4.74 5.56
CA GLU A 81 9.32 -5.27 6.33
C GLU A 81 10.10 -6.28 5.50
N GLY A 82 11.38 -6.01 5.28
CA GLY A 82 12.28 -6.86 4.52
C GLY A 82 13.40 -6.10 3.85
N ASP A 83 14.23 -6.80 3.11
CA ASP A 83 15.44 -6.24 2.51
C ASP A 83 15.14 -5.15 1.47
N ASP A 84 14.04 -5.28 0.75
CA ASP A 84 13.66 -4.32 -0.30
C ASP A 84 12.50 -3.41 0.13
N GLU A 85 12.35 -3.21 1.42
CA GLU A 85 11.23 -2.43 1.98
C GLU A 85 11.19 -0.99 1.50
N ILE A 86 12.33 -0.33 1.41
CA ILE A 86 12.41 1.06 0.99
C ILE A 86 12.06 1.19 -0.49
N GLU A 87 12.59 0.29 -1.31
CA GLU A 87 12.31 0.28 -2.74
C GLU A 87 10.83 0.08 -3.02
N LEU A 88 10.20 -0.88 -2.33
CA LEU A 88 8.77 -1.13 -2.50
C LEU A 88 7.93 0.07 -2.01
N MET A 89 8.27 0.64 -0.85
CA MET A 89 7.53 1.80 -0.35
C MET A 89 7.60 2.97 -1.33
N ASN A 90 8.78 3.25 -1.89
CA ASN A 90 8.93 4.29 -2.90
C ASN A 90 8.11 4.00 -4.15
N LYS A 91 8.05 2.74 -4.55
CA LYS A 91 7.26 2.32 -5.70
C LYS A 91 5.77 2.56 -5.45
N LEU A 92 5.29 2.25 -4.26
CA LEU A 92 3.88 2.45 -3.91
C LEU A 92 3.51 3.93 -3.83
N GLU A 93 4.40 4.77 -3.36
CA GLU A 93 4.15 6.22 -3.31
C GLU A 93 3.93 6.82 -4.71
N LEU A 94 4.59 6.28 -5.70
CA LEU A 94 4.54 6.79 -7.08
C LEU A 94 3.62 5.96 -7.98
N TRP A 95 2.97 4.97 -7.42
CA TRP A 95 2.19 4.01 -8.20
C TRP A 95 0.99 4.68 -8.85
N GLU A 96 0.87 4.45 -10.16
CA GLU A 96 -0.27 4.86 -10.96
C GLU A 96 -0.94 3.63 -11.55
N THR A 97 -2.25 3.68 -11.67
CA THR A 97 -3.02 2.56 -12.19
C THR A 97 -4.21 3.06 -13.00
N GLU A 98 -4.70 2.24 -13.88
CA GLU A 98 -5.96 2.50 -14.56
C GLU A 98 -7.10 2.31 -13.56
N ALA A 99 -7.91 3.33 -13.39
CA ALA A 99 -8.97 3.32 -12.40
C ALA A 99 -10.06 4.33 -12.77
N TYR A 100 -11.07 4.38 -11.94
CA TYR A 100 -12.14 5.36 -12.08
C TYR A 100 -11.89 6.55 -11.16
N ASN A 101 -12.30 7.73 -11.58
CA ASN A 101 -12.18 8.93 -10.76
C ASN A 101 -13.26 8.97 -9.66
N ASN A 102 -14.46 8.48 -9.97
CA ASN A 102 -15.61 8.58 -9.10
C ASN A 102 -16.66 7.50 -9.43
N LYS A 103 -17.74 7.49 -8.66
CA LYS A 103 -18.82 6.53 -8.82
C LYS A 103 -19.52 6.65 -10.18
N GLU A 104 -19.71 7.86 -10.68
CA GLU A 104 -20.36 8.07 -11.98
C GLU A 104 -19.57 7.41 -13.11
N ASP A 105 -18.26 7.63 -13.13
CA ASP A 105 -17.39 7.00 -14.12
C ASP A 105 -17.43 5.48 -14.00
N PHE A 106 -17.46 4.98 -12.77
CA PHE A 106 -17.57 3.55 -12.50
C PHE A 106 -18.88 2.98 -13.04
N ASP A 107 -20.01 3.64 -12.77
CA ASP A 107 -21.34 3.19 -13.20
C ASP A 107 -21.46 3.19 -14.73
N ASN A 108 -20.75 4.09 -15.39
CA ASN A 108 -20.72 4.21 -16.85
C ASN A 108 -19.58 3.42 -17.51
N ASP A 109 -18.80 2.70 -16.71
CA ASP A 109 -17.61 1.95 -17.16
C ASP A 109 -16.64 2.82 -17.96
N GLN A 110 -16.42 4.05 -17.48
CA GLN A 110 -15.49 4.98 -18.10
C GLN A 110 -14.21 5.06 -17.29
N VAL A 111 -13.27 4.20 -17.61
CA VAL A 111 -11.93 4.22 -17.04
C VAL A 111 -11.26 5.52 -17.46
N SER A 112 -10.47 6.10 -16.56
CA SER A 112 -9.69 7.30 -16.85
C SER A 112 -8.80 7.07 -18.10
N GLU A 113 -8.73 8.07 -18.98
CA GLU A 113 -7.88 8.00 -20.16
C GLU A 113 -6.41 7.87 -19.82
N GLU A 114 -6.02 8.46 -18.69
CA GLU A 114 -4.64 8.37 -18.18
C GLU A 114 -4.65 7.57 -16.89
N THR A 115 -3.49 7.01 -16.55
CA THR A 115 -3.34 6.36 -15.25
C THR A 115 -3.48 7.42 -14.16
N LEU A 116 -4.01 6.99 -13.02
CA LEU A 116 -4.25 7.84 -11.87
C LEU A 116 -3.32 7.45 -10.74
N LYS A 117 -2.82 8.44 -10.02
CA LYS A 117 -2.08 8.21 -8.80
C LYS A 117 -3.01 7.55 -7.78
N ALA A 118 -2.61 6.41 -7.25
CA ALA A 118 -3.46 5.63 -6.36
C ALA A 118 -3.47 6.16 -4.92
N PHE A 119 -2.35 6.71 -4.46
CA PHE A 119 -2.15 7.06 -3.07
C PHE A 119 -1.62 8.48 -2.89
N GLU A 120 -2.06 9.12 -1.82
CA GLU A 120 -1.49 10.38 -1.33
C GLU A 120 -0.88 10.10 0.05
N VAL A 121 0.38 10.45 0.24
CA VAL A 121 1.05 10.29 1.53
C VAL A 121 0.46 11.28 2.53
N ILE A 122 0.00 10.77 3.66
CA ILE A 122 -0.57 11.61 4.74
C ILE A 122 0.49 11.84 5.82
N SER A 123 1.19 10.78 6.22
CA SER A 123 2.23 10.91 7.23
C SER A 123 3.27 9.80 7.08
N ASP A 124 4.51 10.15 7.44
CA ASP A 124 5.63 9.25 7.50
C ASP A 124 5.91 8.90 8.94
N ASN A 125 5.88 7.60 9.26
CA ASN A 125 6.31 7.10 10.55
C ASN A 125 7.52 6.19 10.32
N GLU A 126 8.67 6.67 10.63
CA GLU A 126 9.90 5.89 10.54
C GLU A 126 10.40 5.45 11.90
#